data_7165a7a6246a6d09080edbf1b78b7e33
#
_entry.id   7165a7a6246a6d09080edbf1b78b7e33
#
_cell.length_a   1.000
_cell.length_b   1.000
_cell.length_c   1.000
_cell.angle_alpha   90.00
_cell.angle_beta   90.00
_cell.angle_gamma   90.00
#
_symmetry.space_group_name_H-M   'P 1'
#
loop_
_entity.id
_entity.type
_entity.pdbx_description
1 polymer ?
#
loop_
_entity_poly.entity_id
_entity_poly.type
_entity_poly.pdbx_seq_one_letter_code
_entity_poly.pdbx_strand_id
1 'polypeptide(L)'
;MEKFDFDAWPTDDSIKIKLGAGQYKVAVFVDPNCPWCKRFFEEDIDKLTDIDFYVFLTSVLGEESEELSAAIYASKNPHEAWKNWIMNEEKPKAAAGEALREIVDRNTKLFDELKNETVPAVYLGNGDGPFGFMTALELVSK
;
A
#
# COMPACT_ATOMS: atom_id res chain seq x y z
N MET A 1 4.70 -4.08 20.16
CA MET A 1 4.32 -3.61 18.82
C MET A 1 5.38 -2.66 18.30
N GLU A 2 5.92 -2.95 17.14
CA GLU A 2 6.93 -2.09 16.55
C GLU A 2 6.26 -0.94 15.80
N LYS A 3 6.86 0.23 15.88
CA LYS A 3 6.35 1.42 15.19
C LYS A 3 7.01 1.57 13.84
N PHE A 4 6.26 2.04 12.88
CA PHE A 4 6.79 2.40 11.58
C PHE A 4 7.59 3.70 11.69
N ASP A 5 8.82 3.68 11.21
CA ASP A 5 9.69 4.86 11.21
C ASP A 5 9.88 5.32 9.76
N PHE A 6 9.17 6.38 9.38
CA PHE A 6 9.21 6.90 8.01
C PHE A 6 10.61 7.37 7.59
N ASP A 7 11.48 7.70 8.53
CA ASP A 7 12.83 8.15 8.21
C ASP A 7 13.82 7.00 8.03
N ALA A 8 13.56 5.86 8.67
CA ALA A 8 14.48 4.72 8.64
C ALA A 8 14.05 3.62 7.68
N TRP A 9 12.79 3.56 7.29
CA TRP A 9 12.25 2.46 6.50
C TRP A 9 12.19 2.81 5.01
N PRO A 10 12.12 1.78 4.13
CA PRO A 10 12.28 1.98 2.69
C PRO A 10 11.02 2.52 2.01
N THR A 11 10.64 3.75 2.31
CA THR A 11 9.47 4.38 1.72
C THR A 11 9.58 4.51 0.19
N ASP A 12 10.80 4.42 -0.37
CA ASP A 12 10.99 4.41 -1.82
C ASP A 12 10.44 3.15 -2.49
N ASP A 13 10.25 2.07 -1.72
CA ASP A 13 9.62 0.84 -2.22
C ASP A 13 8.09 0.92 -2.21
N SER A 14 7.52 2.05 -1.85
CA SER A 14 6.07 2.26 -1.82
C SER A 14 5.59 3.06 -3.01
N ILE A 15 4.28 2.95 -3.29
CA ILE A 15 3.61 3.87 -4.18
C ILE A 15 3.18 5.06 -3.33
N LYS A 16 3.60 6.26 -3.71
CA LYS A 16 3.26 7.48 -2.97
C LYS A 16 2.01 8.09 -3.56
N ILE A 17 0.96 8.20 -2.76
CA ILE A 17 -0.29 8.82 -3.14
C ILE A 17 -0.46 10.09 -2.31
N LYS A 18 -0.31 11.23 -2.96
CA LYS A 18 -0.37 12.53 -2.30
C LYS A 18 -1.74 13.15 -2.46
N LEU A 19 -2.42 13.38 -1.33
CA LEU A 19 -3.73 14.03 -1.31
C LEU A 19 -3.60 15.36 -0.57
N GLY A 20 -3.35 16.42 -1.31
CA GLY A 20 -3.24 17.76 -0.75
C GLY A 20 -1.85 18.11 -0.21
N ALA A 21 -1.79 18.79 0.92
CA ALA A 21 -0.54 19.35 1.45
C ALA A 21 0.36 18.35 2.19
N GLY A 22 -0.10 17.12 2.41
CA GLY A 22 0.71 16.08 3.03
C GLY A 22 0.99 16.29 4.53
N GLN A 23 0.07 16.90 5.24
CA GLN A 23 0.20 17.14 6.67
C GLN A 23 0.29 15.85 7.48
N TYR A 24 -0.41 14.82 7.04
CA TYR A 24 -0.44 13.50 7.68
C TYR A 24 0.18 12.47 6.78
N LYS A 25 0.90 11.52 7.35
CA LYS A 25 1.48 10.39 6.62
C LYS A 25 0.87 9.09 7.10
N VAL A 26 0.55 8.21 6.16
CA VAL A 26 0.01 6.89 6.45
C VAL A 26 0.73 5.86 5.59
N ALA A 27 1.28 4.82 6.21
CA ALA A 27 1.86 3.70 5.48
C ALA A 27 0.87 2.54 5.54
N VAL A 28 0.66 1.86 4.42
CA VAL A 28 -0.23 0.72 4.39
C VAL A 28 0.37 -0.40 3.55
N PHE A 29 0.40 -1.61 4.14
CA PHE A 29 0.79 -2.82 3.43
C PHE A 29 -0.47 -3.47 2.90
N VAL A 30 -0.50 -3.76 1.61
CA VAL A 30 -1.67 -4.31 0.93
C VAL A 30 -1.27 -5.46 0.02
N ASP A 31 -2.25 -6.32 -0.27
CA ASP A 31 -2.13 -7.29 -1.34
C ASP A 31 -3.18 -6.94 -2.39
N PRO A 32 -2.81 -6.85 -3.68
CA PRO A 32 -3.76 -6.40 -4.71
C PRO A 32 -4.95 -7.33 -4.91
N ASN A 33 -4.87 -8.57 -4.44
CA ASN A 33 -5.99 -9.51 -4.52
C ASN A 33 -6.81 -9.59 -3.23
N CYS A 34 -6.49 -8.82 -2.22
CA CYS A 34 -7.21 -8.78 -0.96
C CYS A 34 -8.44 -7.87 -1.08
N PRO A 35 -9.67 -8.41 -0.87
CA PRO A 35 -10.88 -7.59 -0.96
C PRO A 35 -10.89 -6.41 0.00
N TRP A 36 -10.40 -6.60 1.23
CA TRP A 36 -10.36 -5.52 2.22
C TRP A 36 -9.37 -4.42 1.87
N CYS A 37 -8.28 -4.77 1.18
CA CYS A 37 -7.33 -3.79 0.68
C CYS A 37 -7.94 -2.94 -0.43
N LYS A 38 -8.70 -3.57 -1.34
CA LYS A 38 -9.43 -2.83 -2.36
C LYS A 38 -10.46 -1.92 -1.73
N ARG A 39 -11.21 -2.43 -0.77
CA ARG A 39 -12.25 -1.67 -0.09
C ARG A 39 -11.67 -0.47 0.68
N PHE A 40 -10.49 -0.64 1.27
CA PHE A 40 -9.81 0.45 1.96
C PHE A 40 -9.62 1.67 1.03
N PHE A 41 -9.29 1.43 -0.24
CA PHE A 41 -9.08 2.51 -1.20
C PHE A 41 -10.34 2.89 -1.99
N GLU A 42 -11.36 2.06 -2.03
CA GLU A 42 -12.65 2.38 -2.67
C GLU A 42 -13.50 3.31 -1.81
N GLU A 43 -13.36 3.18 -0.49
CA GLU A 43 -14.10 4.03 0.44
C GLU A 43 -13.49 5.43 0.43
N ASP A 44 -14.17 6.41 0.58
CA ASP A 44 -13.90 7.85 0.67
C ASP A 44 -12.44 8.37 0.76
N ILE A 45 -11.47 7.54 0.35
CA ILE A 45 -10.04 7.92 0.40
C ILE A 45 -9.77 9.16 -0.44
N ASP A 46 -10.38 9.23 -1.64
CA ASP A 46 -10.20 10.38 -2.53
C ASP A 46 -10.76 11.69 -1.95
N LYS A 47 -11.58 11.60 -0.93
CA LYS A 47 -12.15 12.76 -0.27
C LYS A 47 -11.28 13.29 0.85
N LEU A 48 -10.26 12.54 1.25
CA LEU A 48 -9.32 12.99 2.25
C LEU A 48 -8.38 14.02 1.65
N THR A 49 -8.02 15.00 2.47
CA THR A 49 -7.04 16.01 2.11
C THR A 49 -5.87 15.96 3.10
N ASP A 50 -4.73 16.49 2.70
CA ASP A 50 -3.58 16.63 3.57
C ASP A 50 -2.96 15.30 4.05
N ILE A 51 -3.19 14.20 3.30
CA ILE A 51 -2.63 12.89 3.63
C ILE A 51 -1.71 12.42 2.50
N ASP A 52 -0.52 11.97 2.87
CA ASP A 52 0.38 11.25 1.98
C ASP A 52 0.30 9.77 2.34
N PHE A 53 -0.16 8.94 1.40
CA PHE A 53 -0.16 7.49 1.56
C PHE A 53 1.10 6.90 0.97
N TYR A 54 1.69 5.97 1.71
CA TYR A 54 2.81 5.15 1.24
C TYR A 54 2.29 3.72 1.16
N VAL A 55 1.99 3.27 -0.05
CA VAL A 55 1.34 1.97 -0.29
C VAL A 55 2.40 0.94 -0.65
N PHE A 56 2.60 -0.03 0.23
CA PHE A 56 3.54 -1.12 0.02
C PHE A 56 2.79 -2.33 -0.53
N LEU A 57 3.03 -2.66 -1.80
CA LEU A 57 2.40 -3.82 -2.41
C LEU A 57 3.16 -5.08 -2.00
N THR A 58 2.42 -6.09 -1.57
CA THR A 58 2.96 -7.36 -1.11
C THR A 58 2.39 -8.53 -1.89
N SER A 59 2.94 -9.71 -1.65
CA SER A 59 2.47 -10.96 -2.24
C SER A 59 2.04 -11.97 -1.16
N VAL A 60 1.44 -11.48 -0.06
CA VAL A 60 1.05 -12.36 1.04
C VAL A 60 0.02 -13.42 0.61
N LEU A 61 -0.76 -13.15 -0.43
CA LEU A 61 -1.75 -14.09 -0.95
C LEU A 61 -1.24 -15.00 -2.08
N GLY A 62 0.05 -14.90 -2.46
CA GLY A 62 0.66 -15.85 -3.38
C GLY A 62 1.28 -15.23 -4.63
N GLU A 63 1.64 -16.10 -5.58
CA GLU A 63 2.36 -15.71 -6.80
C GLU A 63 1.58 -14.78 -7.73
N GLU A 64 0.28 -14.95 -7.84
CA GLU A 64 -0.53 -14.07 -8.67
C GLU A 64 -0.48 -12.64 -8.14
N SER A 65 -0.44 -12.48 -6.81
CA SER A 65 -0.29 -11.17 -6.19
C SER A 65 1.09 -10.59 -6.46
N GLU A 66 2.13 -11.43 -6.46
CA GLU A 66 3.48 -10.97 -6.79
C GLU A 66 3.56 -10.44 -8.21
N GLU A 67 3.02 -11.16 -9.19
CA GLU A 67 3.01 -10.72 -10.57
C GLU A 67 2.22 -9.44 -10.76
N LEU A 68 1.05 -9.36 -10.15
CA LEU A 68 0.18 -8.19 -10.26
C LEU A 68 0.82 -6.97 -9.59
N SER A 69 1.37 -7.14 -8.39
CA SER A 69 2.06 -6.07 -7.67
C SER A 69 3.26 -5.56 -8.47
N ALA A 70 4.07 -6.47 -8.99
CA ALA A 70 5.23 -6.10 -9.79
C ALA A 70 4.82 -5.38 -11.08
N ALA A 71 3.74 -5.80 -11.73
CA ALA A 71 3.22 -5.14 -12.92
C ALA A 71 2.72 -3.73 -12.63
N ILE A 72 2.10 -3.53 -11.46
CA ILE A 72 1.66 -2.20 -11.02
C ILE A 72 2.89 -1.30 -10.84
N TYR A 73 3.94 -1.79 -10.15
CA TYR A 73 5.18 -1.03 -9.98
C TYR A 73 5.87 -0.73 -11.32
N ALA A 74 5.76 -1.66 -12.29
CA ALA A 74 6.38 -1.49 -13.61
C ALA A 74 5.64 -0.49 -14.49
N SER A 75 4.43 -0.12 -14.14
CA SER A 75 3.63 0.80 -14.92
C SER A 75 4.25 2.19 -14.93
N LYS A 76 4.03 2.92 -16.00
CA LYS A 76 4.55 4.28 -16.16
C LYS A 76 4.09 5.20 -15.03
N ASN A 77 2.87 4.99 -14.55
CA ASN A 77 2.33 5.69 -13.38
C ASN A 77 1.73 4.66 -12.43
N PRO A 78 2.51 4.19 -11.44
CA PRO A 78 2.04 3.15 -10.51
C PRO A 78 0.80 3.54 -9.71
N HIS A 79 0.66 4.80 -9.32
CA HIS A 79 -0.53 5.26 -8.61
C HIS A 79 -1.78 5.07 -9.47
N GLU A 80 -1.71 5.47 -10.74
CA GLU A 80 -2.83 5.31 -11.67
C GLU A 80 -3.13 3.84 -11.94
N ALA A 81 -2.09 3.01 -12.10
CA ALA A 81 -2.26 1.58 -12.30
C ALA A 81 -2.91 0.91 -11.09
N TRP A 82 -2.50 1.29 -9.89
CA TRP A 82 -3.12 0.80 -8.64
C TRP A 82 -4.59 1.19 -8.58
N LYS A 83 -4.90 2.46 -8.87
CA LYS A 83 -6.26 2.96 -8.86
C LYS A 83 -7.14 2.23 -9.87
N ASN A 84 -6.64 2.01 -11.09
CA ASN A 84 -7.38 1.29 -12.11
C ASN A 84 -7.66 -0.15 -11.71
N TRP A 85 -6.71 -0.78 -11.02
CA TRP A 85 -6.91 -2.14 -10.54
C TRP A 85 -7.99 -2.19 -9.45
N ILE A 86 -7.92 -1.34 -8.43
CA ILE A 86 -8.87 -1.41 -7.32
C ILE A 86 -10.27 -0.96 -7.71
N MET A 87 -10.40 0.00 -8.62
CA MET A 87 -11.70 0.55 -9.02
C MET A 87 -12.35 -0.22 -10.16
N ASN A 88 -11.57 -0.73 -11.10
CA ASN A 88 -12.08 -1.32 -12.34
C ASN A 88 -11.59 -2.74 -12.59
N GLU A 89 -10.78 -3.30 -11.71
CA GLU A 89 -10.12 -4.60 -11.89
C GLU A 89 -9.35 -4.67 -13.21
N GLU A 90 -8.84 -3.54 -13.67
CA GLU A 90 -8.05 -3.45 -14.88
C GLU A 90 -6.59 -3.77 -14.60
N LYS A 91 -6.11 -4.89 -15.14
CA LYS A 91 -4.73 -5.32 -14.96
C LYS A 91 -3.77 -4.45 -15.76
N PRO A 92 -2.61 -4.08 -15.17
CA PRO A 92 -1.59 -3.35 -15.91
C PRO A 92 -1.08 -4.16 -17.09
N LYS A 93 -0.76 -3.48 -18.17
CA LYS A 93 -0.19 -4.11 -19.38
C LYS A 93 1.32 -4.23 -19.31
N ALA A 94 1.96 -3.59 -18.35
CA ALA A 94 3.40 -3.59 -18.22
C ALA A 94 3.92 -4.98 -17.85
N ALA A 95 5.04 -5.38 -18.44
CA ALA A 95 5.71 -6.61 -18.08
C ALA A 95 6.57 -6.37 -16.85
N ALA A 96 6.44 -7.23 -15.84
CA ALA A 96 7.22 -7.10 -14.62
C ALA A 96 8.59 -7.75 -14.80
N GLY A 97 9.65 -6.99 -14.50
CA GLY A 97 11.00 -7.50 -14.48
C GLY A 97 11.40 -7.98 -13.10
N GLU A 98 12.57 -8.59 -13.01
CA GLU A 98 13.12 -9.15 -11.75
C GLU A 98 13.27 -8.08 -10.66
N ALA A 99 13.76 -6.90 -11.03
CA ALA A 99 13.97 -5.81 -10.08
C ALA A 99 12.68 -5.41 -9.37
N LEU A 100 11.55 -5.45 -10.08
CA LEU A 100 10.26 -5.07 -9.52
C LEU A 100 9.69 -6.18 -8.63
N ARG A 101 9.95 -7.43 -8.98
CA ARG A 101 9.60 -8.57 -8.11
C ARG A 101 10.36 -8.52 -6.81
N GLU A 102 11.62 -8.08 -6.85
CA GLU A 102 12.42 -7.91 -5.64
C GLU A 102 11.85 -6.85 -4.71
N ILE A 103 11.26 -5.77 -5.26
CA ILE A 103 10.59 -4.76 -4.43
C ILE A 103 9.41 -5.39 -3.68
N VAL A 104 8.60 -6.18 -4.38
CA VAL A 104 7.47 -6.87 -3.76
C VAL A 104 7.94 -7.83 -2.67
N ASP A 105 9.01 -8.57 -2.94
CA ASP A 105 9.58 -9.51 -1.97
C ASP A 105 10.10 -8.77 -0.73
N ARG A 106 10.76 -7.63 -0.91
CA ARG A 106 11.23 -6.83 0.22
C ARG A 106 10.06 -6.32 1.06
N ASN A 107 8.98 -5.88 0.40
CA ASN A 107 7.79 -5.42 1.11
C ASN A 107 7.14 -6.55 1.90
N THR A 108 7.02 -7.73 1.31
CA THR A 108 6.45 -8.90 1.97
C THR A 108 7.31 -9.33 3.15
N LYS A 109 8.63 -9.30 2.98
CA LYS A 109 9.56 -9.63 4.05
C LYS A 109 9.44 -8.64 5.21
N LEU A 110 9.35 -7.34 4.91
CA LEU A 110 9.18 -6.32 5.93
C LEU A 110 7.84 -6.51 6.67
N PHE A 111 6.78 -6.82 5.93
CA PHE A 111 5.48 -7.15 6.51
C PHE A 111 5.60 -8.29 7.54
N ASP A 112 6.33 -9.34 7.18
CA ASP A 112 6.55 -10.50 8.08
C ASP A 112 7.44 -10.13 9.27
N GLU A 113 8.48 -9.35 9.06
CA GLU A 113 9.38 -8.90 10.12
C GLU A 113 8.67 -8.06 11.17
N LEU A 114 7.64 -7.32 10.75
CA LEU A 114 6.80 -6.53 11.65
C LEU A 114 5.74 -7.37 12.33
N LYS A 115 5.73 -8.68 12.06
CA LYS A 115 4.80 -9.64 12.65
C LYS A 115 3.34 -9.36 12.30
N ASN A 116 3.10 -8.80 11.14
CA ASN A 116 1.75 -8.64 10.63
C ASN A 116 1.18 -9.98 10.18
N GLU A 117 -0.11 -10.18 10.37
CA GLU A 117 -0.78 -11.41 9.99
C GLU A 117 -1.84 -11.20 8.92
N THR A 118 -2.32 -9.98 8.79
CA THR A 118 -3.41 -9.66 7.87
C THR A 118 -3.14 -8.36 7.11
N VAL A 119 -3.75 -8.24 5.93
CA VAL A 119 -3.76 -7.02 5.14
C VAL A 119 -5.19 -6.50 5.04
N PRO A 120 -5.43 -5.19 4.98
CA PRO A 120 -4.42 -4.14 5.02
C PRO A 120 -3.80 -3.98 6.41
N ALA A 121 -2.53 -3.61 6.47
CA ALA A 121 -1.85 -3.28 7.73
C ALA A 121 -1.48 -1.79 7.68
N VAL A 122 -2.08 -0.99 8.53
CA VAL A 122 -2.03 0.48 8.47
C VAL A 122 -1.17 1.03 9.61
N TYR A 123 -0.23 1.89 9.26
CA TYR A 123 0.61 2.60 10.23
C TYR A 123 0.42 4.10 10.07
N LEU A 124 0.19 4.78 11.20
CA LEU A 124 -0.02 6.22 11.21
C LEU A 124 1.29 6.99 11.22
N GLY A 125 1.24 8.29 10.95
CA GLY A 125 2.42 9.13 10.85
C GLY A 125 3.27 9.21 12.12
N ASN A 126 2.68 8.95 13.29
CA ASN A 126 3.41 8.85 14.55
C ASN A 126 4.06 7.47 14.76
N GLY A 127 3.89 6.56 13.79
CA GLY A 127 4.41 5.20 13.83
C GLY A 127 3.51 4.18 14.48
N ASP A 128 2.36 4.58 15.02
CA ASP A 128 1.44 3.64 15.65
C ASP A 128 0.82 2.71 14.61
N GLY A 129 0.69 1.45 14.96
CA GLY A 129 0.12 0.39 14.14
C GLY A 129 0.72 -0.96 14.52
N PRO A 130 0.34 -2.05 13.84
CA PRO A 130 -0.57 -2.03 12.69
C PRO A 130 -2.05 -1.96 13.12
N PHE A 131 -2.81 -1.22 12.34
CA PHE A 131 -4.27 -1.27 12.40
C PHE A 131 -4.75 -2.05 11.18
N GLY A 132 -5.90 -2.71 11.28
CA GLY A 132 -6.50 -3.38 10.14
C GLY A 132 -7.26 -2.42 9.24
N PHE A 133 -8.36 -2.88 8.64
CA PHE A 133 -9.22 -2.03 7.82
C PHE A 133 -9.69 -0.81 8.61
N MET A 134 -9.55 0.37 8.00
CA MET A 134 -9.98 1.63 8.58
C MET A 134 -10.75 2.42 7.53
N THR A 135 -11.82 3.09 7.96
CA THR A 135 -12.53 4.03 7.08
C THR A 135 -11.77 5.37 7.04
N ALA A 136 -12.12 6.21 6.06
CA ALA A 136 -11.54 7.54 5.97
C ALA A 136 -11.74 8.35 7.26
N LEU A 137 -12.94 8.26 7.84
CA LEU A 137 -13.24 8.95 9.08
C LEU A 137 -12.35 8.48 10.24
N GLU A 138 -12.14 7.18 10.35
CA GLU A 138 -11.28 6.62 11.38
C GLU A 138 -9.83 7.09 11.23
N LEU A 139 -9.33 7.19 10.00
CA LEU A 139 -7.96 7.66 9.73
C LEU A 139 -7.76 9.09 10.25
N VAL A 140 -8.71 9.98 9.98
CA VAL A 140 -8.57 11.39 10.39
C VAL A 140 -8.86 11.60 11.88
N SER A 141 -9.47 10.63 12.55
CA SER A 141 -9.76 10.68 13.98
C SER A 141 -8.60 10.20 14.84
N LYS A 142 -7.61 9.57 14.24
CA LYS A 142 -6.42 9.06 14.93
C LYS A 142 -5.31 10.10 14.91
#